data_fe591e9a161959e3c1b878eb68760778
#
_entry.id   fe591e9a161959e3c1b878eb68760778
#
_cell.length_a   1.000
_cell.length_b   1.000
_cell.length_c   1.000
_cell.angle_alpha   90.00
_cell.angle_beta   90.00
_cell.angle_gamma   90.00
#
_symmetry.space_group_name_H-M   'P 1'
#
loop_
_entity.id
_entity.type
_entity.pdbx_description
1 polymer ?
#
loop_
_entity_poly.entity_id
_entity_poly.type
_entity_poly.pdbx_seq_one_letter_code
_entity_poly.pdbx_strand_id
1 'polypeptide(L)'
;MQITRQELLEKVKQAVINLNDINFIKQVISHQPATFTNIFWSKNMGYSLVPFGLEIMGVKGSKYLRKRPLMFTYLYQYNLINDNITQVIEHTKTGTPHNIQYIYKDGHSTIGLKVDSLNTGISLTEIISDDGCFVSALRVDNYNRFWYNEYIYVDGKIKHILCDAYNCSTDTLELEYVDNMVSRIYVVSNGITRNFYEI
;
A
#
# COMPACT_ATOMS: atom_id res chain seq x y z
N MET A 1 2.34 0.25 -21.17
CA MET A 1 3.19 -0.83 -21.74
C MET A 1 3.27 -1.90 -20.67
N GLN A 2 2.76 -3.08 -20.95
CA GLN A 2 2.70 -4.20 -20.00
C GLN A 2 4.11 -4.70 -19.69
N ILE A 3 4.46 -4.83 -18.41
CA ILE A 3 5.76 -5.34 -17.98
C ILE A 3 5.86 -6.84 -18.28
N THR A 4 7.00 -7.29 -18.78
CA THR A 4 7.26 -8.73 -18.96
C THR A 4 7.49 -9.40 -17.61
N ARG A 5 7.25 -10.72 -17.54
CA ARG A 5 7.52 -11.52 -16.33
C ARG A 5 8.97 -11.43 -15.88
N GLN A 6 9.92 -11.37 -16.81
CA GLN A 6 11.34 -11.26 -16.51
C GLN A 6 11.66 -9.90 -15.88
N GLU A 7 11.16 -8.80 -16.46
CA GLU A 7 11.33 -7.45 -15.90
C GLU A 7 10.72 -7.33 -14.51
N LEU A 8 9.54 -7.95 -14.27
CA LEU A 8 8.93 -7.99 -12.94
C LEU A 8 9.84 -8.70 -11.94
N LEU A 9 10.39 -9.87 -12.28
CA LEU A 9 11.27 -10.62 -11.38
C LEU A 9 12.57 -9.87 -11.05
N GLU A 10 13.13 -9.11 -12.00
CA GLU A 10 14.30 -8.25 -11.72
C GLU A 10 13.92 -7.10 -10.76
N LYS A 11 12.76 -6.47 -10.94
CA LYS A 11 12.25 -5.46 -9.99
C LYS A 11 12.03 -6.05 -8.60
N VAL A 12 11.42 -7.22 -8.49
CA VAL A 12 11.23 -7.93 -7.21
C VAL A 12 12.58 -8.17 -6.53
N LYS A 13 13.57 -8.69 -7.26
CA LYS A 13 14.91 -8.95 -6.75
C LYS A 13 15.58 -7.68 -6.21
N GLN A 14 15.51 -6.58 -6.97
CA GLN A 14 16.06 -5.29 -6.52
C GLN A 14 15.32 -4.77 -5.28
N ALA A 15 14.00 -4.88 -5.23
CA ALA A 15 13.21 -4.47 -4.07
C ALA A 15 13.54 -5.29 -2.81
N VAL A 16 13.79 -6.60 -2.95
CA VAL A 16 14.25 -7.46 -1.85
C VAL A 16 15.64 -7.07 -1.36
N ILE A 17 16.57 -6.74 -2.28
CA ILE A 17 17.91 -6.23 -1.92
C ILE A 17 17.77 -4.94 -1.11
N ASN A 18 17.00 -3.98 -1.60
CA ASN A 18 16.76 -2.69 -0.93
C ASN A 18 16.13 -2.87 0.46
N LEU A 19 15.16 -3.80 0.58
CA LEU A 19 14.48 -4.08 1.86
C LEU A 19 15.45 -4.60 2.94
N ASN A 20 16.52 -5.27 2.55
CA ASN A 20 17.54 -5.82 3.45
C ASN A 20 18.78 -4.94 3.58
N ASP A 21 18.89 -3.82 2.81
CA ASP A 21 20.02 -2.90 2.88
C ASP A 21 19.80 -1.85 3.95
N ILE A 22 20.60 -1.90 5.03
CA ILE A 22 20.53 -0.95 6.13
C ILE A 22 20.80 0.50 5.69
N ASN A 23 21.60 0.71 4.64
CA ASN A 23 21.89 2.06 4.15
C ASN A 23 20.69 2.62 3.40
N PHE A 24 20.00 1.79 2.58
CA PHE A 24 18.74 2.16 1.95
C PHE A 24 17.67 2.49 3.01
N ILE A 25 17.51 1.65 4.03
CA ILE A 25 16.57 1.89 5.14
C ILE A 25 16.87 3.23 5.82
N LYS A 26 18.12 3.51 6.17
CA LYS A 26 18.52 4.78 6.78
C LYS A 26 18.27 5.97 5.86
N GLN A 27 18.51 5.83 4.57
CA GLN A 27 18.23 6.85 3.57
C GLN A 27 16.72 7.18 3.55
N VAL A 28 15.84 6.18 3.45
CA VAL A 28 14.39 6.38 3.48
C VAL A 28 13.94 7.08 4.76
N ILE A 29 14.44 6.66 5.91
CA ILE A 29 14.14 7.29 7.20
C ILE A 29 14.60 8.75 7.22
N SER A 30 15.77 9.07 6.64
CA SER A 30 16.31 10.43 6.60
C SER A 30 15.48 11.41 5.75
N HIS A 31 14.67 10.92 4.81
CA HIS A 31 13.73 11.75 4.03
C HIS A 31 12.49 12.16 4.82
N GLN A 32 12.32 11.62 6.04
CA GLN A 32 11.17 11.99 6.84
C GLN A 32 11.31 13.41 7.41
N PRO A 33 10.23 14.17 7.45
CA PRO A 33 10.25 15.52 8.01
C PRO A 33 10.47 15.51 9.51
N ALA A 34 11.09 16.55 10.02
CA ALA A 34 11.28 16.74 11.46
C ALA A 34 9.96 17.02 12.21
N THR A 35 8.95 17.56 11.51
CA THR A 35 7.64 17.91 12.09
C THR A 35 6.51 17.55 11.13
N PHE A 36 5.35 17.24 11.69
CA PHE A 36 4.13 16.93 10.94
C PHE A 36 3.10 18.05 11.12
N THR A 37 2.33 18.34 10.07
CA THR A 37 1.28 19.36 10.13
C THR A 37 0.02 18.87 10.83
N ASN A 38 -0.30 17.58 10.68
CA ASN A 38 -1.47 16.95 11.29
C ASN A 38 -1.15 15.53 11.75
N ILE A 39 -1.86 15.09 12.80
CA ILE A 39 -1.80 13.71 13.30
C ILE A 39 -3.23 13.20 13.45
N PHE A 40 -3.52 12.05 12.85
CA PHE A 40 -4.79 11.34 13.02
C PHE A 40 -4.57 9.95 13.58
N TRP A 41 -5.62 9.38 14.13
CA TRP A 41 -5.61 8.07 14.77
C TRP A 41 -6.75 7.21 14.22
N SER A 42 -6.59 5.90 14.20
CA SER A 42 -7.70 4.97 14.00
C SER A 42 -7.50 3.68 14.79
N LYS A 43 -8.63 3.03 15.12
CA LYS A 43 -8.60 1.74 15.84
C LYS A 43 -8.37 0.54 14.94
N ASN A 44 -8.52 0.70 13.62
CA ASN A 44 -8.28 -0.32 12.61
C ASN A 44 -7.43 0.29 11.48
N MET A 45 -6.88 -0.55 10.62
CA MET A 45 -6.19 -0.08 9.42
C MET A 45 -7.16 0.78 8.58
N GLY A 46 -6.81 2.03 8.34
CA GLY A 46 -7.61 2.98 7.57
C GLY A 46 -6.92 3.48 6.32
N TYR A 47 -5.73 2.98 6.02
CA TYR A 47 -4.91 3.41 4.90
C TYR A 47 -4.13 2.25 4.28
N SER A 48 -4.11 2.20 2.97
CA SER A 48 -3.19 1.39 2.18
C SER A 48 -2.47 2.30 1.20
N LEU A 49 -1.16 2.14 1.06
CA LEU A 49 -0.40 2.87 0.04
C LEU A 49 -0.79 2.36 -1.37
N VAL A 50 -1.01 1.05 -1.49
CA VAL A 50 -1.47 0.44 -2.75
C VAL A 50 -2.90 0.87 -3.03
N PRO A 51 -3.19 1.47 -4.20
CA PRO A 51 -4.54 1.84 -4.60
C PRO A 51 -5.50 0.64 -4.53
N PHE A 52 -6.68 0.86 -3.93
CA PHE A 52 -7.69 -0.18 -3.63
C PHE A 52 -7.20 -1.33 -2.74
N GLY A 53 -6.05 -1.17 -2.08
CA GLY A 53 -5.48 -2.24 -1.27
C GLY A 53 -6.35 -2.64 -0.08
N LEU A 54 -7.09 -1.72 0.53
CA LEU A 54 -8.04 -2.04 1.62
C LEU A 54 -9.23 -2.81 1.07
N GLU A 55 -9.81 -2.36 -0.03
CA GLU A 55 -10.96 -2.96 -0.69
C GLU A 55 -10.63 -4.38 -1.18
N ILE A 56 -9.48 -4.57 -1.83
CA ILE A 56 -9.01 -5.88 -2.29
C ILE A 56 -8.80 -6.85 -1.12
N MET A 57 -8.37 -6.35 0.03
CA MET A 57 -8.24 -7.15 1.26
C MET A 57 -9.58 -7.36 1.99
N GLY A 58 -10.69 -6.79 1.51
CA GLY A 58 -11.98 -6.83 2.19
C GLY A 58 -12.01 -6.05 3.50
N VAL A 59 -11.09 -5.09 3.68
CA VAL A 59 -11.01 -4.28 4.88
C VAL A 59 -11.88 -3.04 4.71
N LYS A 60 -12.89 -2.89 5.57
CA LYS A 60 -13.68 -1.65 5.62
C LYS A 60 -12.82 -0.52 6.18
N GLY A 61 -12.79 0.61 5.48
CA GLY A 61 -12.06 1.80 5.91
C GLY A 61 -12.40 2.19 7.35
N SER A 62 -11.41 2.66 8.07
CA SER A 62 -11.57 3.07 9.47
C SER A 62 -11.81 4.57 9.59
N LYS A 63 -12.60 4.95 10.58
CA LYS A 63 -12.82 6.37 10.90
C LYS A 63 -11.56 6.98 11.50
N TYR A 64 -11.10 8.10 10.93
CA TYR A 64 -10.01 8.89 11.48
C TYR A 64 -10.47 9.73 12.68
N LEU A 65 -9.66 9.73 13.74
CA LEU A 65 -9.88 10.46 14.98
C LEU A 65 -8.77 11.51 15.15
N ARG A 66 -9.14 12.74 15.52
CA ARG A 66 -8.17 13.81 15.80
C ARG A 66 -7.44 13.65 17.14
N LYS A 67 -8.00 12.85 18.05
CA LYS A 67 -7.41 12.57 19.37
C LYS A 67 -7.12 11.08 19.48
N ARG A 68 -6.00 10.76 20.16
CA ARG A 68 -5.64 9.38 20.47
C ARG A 68 -6.74 8.75 21.33
N PRO A 69 -7.31 7.59 20.95
CA PRO A 69 -8.29 6.89 21.77
C PRO A 69 -7.63 6.30 23.03
N LEU A 70 -8.34 6.31 24.14
CA LEU A 70 -7.86 5.77 25.42
C LEU A 70 -7.87 4.23 25.44
N MET A 71 -8.85 3.62 24.74
CA MET A 71 -9.01 2.16 24.68
C MET A 71 -8.94 1.68 23.24
N PHE A 72 -8.09 0.69 22.98
CA PHE A 72 -7.90 0.10 21.64
C PHE A 72 -7.33 -1.33 21.74
N THR A 73 -7.61 -2.16 20.75
CA THR A 73 -6.93 -3.44 20.52
C THR A 73 -5.80 -3.25 19.52
N TYR A 74 -6.06 -2.49 18.47
CA TYR A 74 -5.10 -2.01 17.48
C TYR A 74 -5.18 -0.51 17.44
N LEU A 75 -4.07 0.15 17.21
CA LEU A 75 -4.01 1.59 17.08
C LEU A 75 -3.05 1.97 15.98
N TYR A 76 -3.54 2.78 15.06
CA TYR A 76 -2.77 3.35 13.96
C TYR A 76 -2.70 4.85 14.13
N GLN A 77 -1.50 5.40 14.00
CA GLN A 77 -1.22 6.83 13.96
C GLN A 77 -0.81 7.19 12.53
N TYR A 78 -1.42 8.22 11.98
CA TYR A 78 -1.11 8.76 10.66
C TYR A 78 -0.54 10.15 10.82
N ASN A 79 0.69 10.31 10.39
CA ASN A 79 1.41 11.59 10.43
C ASN A 79 1.40 12.18 9.03
N LEU A 80 0.93 13.43 8.90
CA LEU A 80 0.69 14.09 7.63
C LEU A 80 1.52 15.35 7.49
N ILE A 81 1.85 15.66 6.22
CA ILE A 81 2.34 16.96 5.77
C ILE A 81 1.44 17.41 4.63
N ASN A 82 0.86 18.62 4.75
CA ASN A 82 -0.01 19.20 3.74
C ASN A 82 -1.08 18.19 3.27
N ASP A 83 -1.74 17.55 4.24
CA ASP A 83 -2.78 16.53 4.05
C ASP A 83 -2.33 15.21 3.37
N ASN A 84 -1.04 15.05 3.08
CA ASN A 84 -0.49 13.79 2.59
C ASN A 84 0.05 12.95 3.76
N ILE A 85 -0.35 11.69 3.84
CA ILE A 85 0.21 10.75 4.81
C ILE A 85 1.67 10.46 4.41
N THR A 86 2.60 10.76 5.31
CA THR A 86 4.03 10.51 5.12
C THR A 86 4.56 9.43 6.05
N GLN A 87 3.80 9.12 7.11
CA GLN A 87 4.17 8.06 8.03
C GLN A 87 2.93 7.39 8.63
N VAL A 88 2.94 6.07 8.76
CA VAL A 88 1.94 5.30 9.49
C VAL A 88 2.63 4.51 10.58
N ILE A 89 2.20 4.68 11.84
CA ILE A 89 2.74 3.97 13.00
C ILE A 89 1.68 3.01 13.52
N GLU A 90 2.01 1.73 13.59
CA GLU A 90 1.22 0.70 14.25
C GLU A 90 1.68 0.60 15.72
N HIS A 91 0.74 0.69 16.64
CA HIS A 91 1.03 0.61 18.07
C HIS A 91 0.59 -0.73 18.65
N THR A 92 1.34 -1.23 19.62
CA THR A 92 0.95 -2.37 20.46
C THR A 92 -0.27 -2.04 21.31
N LYS A 93 -0.85 -3.03 21.97
CA LYS A 93 -1.94 -2.86 22.96
C LYS A 93 -1.53 -1.93 24.12
N THR A 94 -0.26 -1.86 24.45
CA THR A 94 0.30 -0.97 25.47
C THR A 94 0.55 0.46 24.97
N GLY A 95 0.38 0.67 23.64
CA GLY A 95 0.53 1.98 23.02
C GLY A 95 1.95 2.35 22.62
N THR A 96 2.90 1.40 22.67
CA THR A 96 4.25 1.58 22.13
C THR A 96 4.25 1.36 20.63
N PRO A 97 5.06 2.11 19.84
CA PRO A 97 5.26 1.84 18.43
C PRO A 97 5.76 0.40 18.22
N HIS A 98 5.15 -0.30 17.26
CA HIS A 98 5.50 -1.67 16.89
C HIS A 98 6.09 -1.74 15.49
N ASN A 99 5.38 -1.21 14.51
CA ASN A 99 5.85 -1.08 13.14
C ASN A 99 5.68 0.36 12.67
N ILE A 100 6.56 0.82 11.82
CA ILE A 100 6.51 2.14 11.21
C ILE A 100 6.62 1.99 9.71
N GLN A 101 5.68 2.55 8.97
CA GLN A 101 5.75 2.70 7.52
C GLN A 101 6.11 4.15 7.19
N TYR A 102 7.24 4.34 6.56
CA TYR A 102 7.72 5.60 6.02
C TYR A 102 7.29 5.73 4.55
N ILE A 103 6.77 6.88 4.17
CA ILE A 103 6.27 7.13 2.82
C ILE A 103 6.92 8.40 2.28
N TYR A 104 7.48 8.34 1.10
CA TYR A 104 8.03 9.51 0.42
C TYR A 104 7.89 9.37 -1.10
N LYS A 105 7.95 10.51 -1.80
CA LYS A 105 7.92 10.57 -3.26
C LYS A 105 9.33 10.76 -3.80
N ASP A 106 9.64 10.02 -4.85
CA ASP A 106 10.88 10.12 -5.61
C ASP A 106 10.53 10.16 -7.11
N GLY A 107 10.43 11.35 -7.65
CA GLY A 107 9.96 11.57 -9.01
C GLY A 107 8.55 11.04 -9.25
N HIS A 108 8.41 10.09 -10.18
CA HIS A 108 7.15 9.40 -10.51
C HIS A 108 6.83 8.25 -9.55
N SER A 109 7.76 7.92 -8.63
CA SER A 109 7.58 6.83 -7.67
C SER A 109 7.11 7.35 -6.31
N THR A 110 6.24 6.58 -5.66
CA THR A 110 5.97 6.70 -4.22
C THR A 110 6.47 5.44 -3.54
N ILE A 111 7.39 5.61 -2.60
CA ILE A 111 8.02 4.53 -1.86
C ILE A 111 7.39 4.44 -0.46
N GLY A 112 7.00 3.25 -0.06
CA GLY A 112 6.56 2.93 1.29
C GLY A 112 7.43 1.84 1.90
N LEU A 113 8.28 2.19 2.85
CA LEU A 113 9.11 1.25 3.60
C LEU A 113 8.50 1.01 4.97
N LYS A 114 8.12 -0.22 5.27
CA LYS A 114 7.68 -0.66 6.60
C LYS A 114 8.83 -1.36 7.32
N VAL A 115 9.11 -0.91 8.54
CA VAL A 115 10.13 -1.48 9.43
C VAL A 115 9.53 -1.84 10.78
N ASP A 116 10.20 -2.71 11.53
CA ASP A 116 9.91 -2.98 12.94
C ASP A 116 10.52 -1.92 13.87
N SER A 117 10.36 -2.10 15.17
CA SER A 117 10.92 -1.22 16.21
C SER A 117 12.45 -1.18 16.27
N LEU A 118 13.13 -2.11 15.58
CA LEU A 118 14.59 -2.17 15.47
C LEU A 118 15.10 -1.64 14.10
N ASN A 119 14.20 -1.06 13.30
CA ASN A 119 14.45 -0.63 11.92
C ASN A 119 14.86 -1.78 10.98
N THR A 120 14.38 -3.00 11.23
CA THR A 120 14.50 -4.12 10.30
C THR A 120 13.41 -4.03 9.25
N GLY A 121 13.74 -4.22 7.98
CA GLY A 121 12.78 -4.18 6.88
C GLY A 121 11.71 -5.27 6.99
N ILE A 122 10.44 -4.88 6.96
CA ILE A 122 9.29 -5.79 6.94
C ILE A 122 8.71 -5.90 5.53
N SER A 123 8.50 -4.75 4.88
CA SER A 123 8.04 -4.71 3.50
C SER A 123 8.44 -3.41 2.81
N LEU A 124 8.65 -3.49 1.51
CA LEU A 124 8.88 -2.36 0.61
C LEU A 124 7.75 -2.33 -0.42
N THR A 125 7.15 -1.18 -0.60
CA THR A 125 6.12 -0.92 -1.62
C THR A 125 6.60 0.21 -2.51
N GLU A 126 6.55 0.01 -3.82
CA GLU A 126 6.79 1.04 -4.82
C GLU A 126 5.53 1.22 -5.66
N ILE A 127 5.08 2.45 -5.81
CA ILE A 127 3.98 2.82 -6.70
C ILE A 127 4.51 3.75 -7.76
N ILE A 128 4.30 3.39 -9.00
CA ILE A 128 4.61 4.23 -10.16
C ILE A 128 3.35 4.96 -10.57
N SER A 129 3.46 6.27 -10.75
CA SER A 129 2.39 7.14 -11.26
C SER A 129 2.92 7.96 -12.42
N ASP A 130 2.07 8.20 -13.42
CA ASP A 130 2.34 9.06 -14.56
C ASP A 130 1.16 10.02 -14.73
N ASP A 131 1.44 11.33 -14.87
CA ASP A 131 0.43 12.40 -14.95
C ASP A 131 -0.71 12.28 -13.91
N GLY A 132 -0.38 11.86 -12.69
CA GLY A 132 -1.34 11.68 -11.60
C GLY A 132 -2.15 10.38 -11.66
N CYS A 133 -1.95 9.56 -12.68
CA CYS A 133 -2.56 8.24 -12.83
C CYS A 133 -1.63 7.16 -12.28
N PHE A 134 -2.17 6.19 -11.52
CA PHE A 134 -1.41 5.02 -11.09
C PHE A 134 -1.12 4.11 -12.28
N VAL A 135 0.15 3.75 -12.46
CA VAL A 135 0.58 2.82 -13.50
C VAL A 135 0.73 1.43 -12.93
N SER A 136 1.49 1.30 -11.85
CA SER A 136 1.71 0.01 -11.19
C SER A 136 2.01 0.17 -9.71
N ALA A 137 1.84 -0.91 -8.96
CA ALA A 137 2.27 -1.04 -7.58
C ALA A 137 2.97 -2.39 -7.38
N LEU A 138 4.18 -2.37 -6.85
CA LEU A 138 4.92 -3.54 -6.42
C LEU A 138 5.11 -3.50 -4.92
N ARG A 139 4.79 -4.58 -4.23
CA ARG A 139 5.12 -4.80 -2.81
C ARG A 139 5.92 -6.07 -2.66
N VAL A 140 6.99 -6.01 -1.89
CA VAL A 140 7.75 -7.19 -1.42
C VAL A 140 7.76 -7.23 0.11
N ASP A 141 7.88 -8.42 0.68
CA ASP A 141 8.04 -8.59 2.13
C ASP A 141 9.37 -9.30 2.47
N ASN A 142 9.68 -9.37 3.76
CA ASN A 142 10.89 -10.00 4.29
C ASN A 142 10.93 -11.53 4.17
N TYR A 143 9.86 -12.15 3.63
CA TYR A 143 9.82 -13.57 3.23
C TYR A 143 10.04 -13.76 1.73
N ASN A 144 10.47 -12.70 1.00
CA ASN A 144 10.67 -12.67 -0.44
C ASN A 144 9.38 -12.92 -1.24
N ARG A 145 8.21 -12.72 -0.64
CA ARG A 145 6.93 -12.76 -1.35
C ARG A 145 6.69 -11.41 -1.99
N PHE A 146 6.04 -11.40 -3.13
CA PHE A 146 5.68 -10.18 -3.83
C PHE A 146 4.20 -10.17 -4.22
N TRP A 147 3.68 -8.96 -4.41
CA TRP A 147 2.38 -8.62 -4.99
C TRP A 147 2.63 -7.49 -5.97
N TYR A 148 2.16 -7.66 -7.19
CA TYR A 148 2.27 -6.67 -8.25
C TYR A 148 0.90 -6.41 -8.83
N ASN A 149 0.55 -5.13 -9.00
CA ASN A 149 -0.67 -4.65 -9.63
C ASN A 149 -0.30 -3.73 -10.79
N GLU A 150 -0.94 -3.92 -11.93
CA GLU A 150 -0.91 -2.98 -13.05
C GLU A 150 -2.32 -2.43 -13.27
N TYR A 151 -2.47 -1.11 -13.40
CA TYR A 151 -3.75 -0.43 -13.45
C TYR A 151 -4.11 -0.06 -14.89
N ILE A 152 -5.26 -0.53 -15.37
CA ILE A 152 -5.76 -0.30 -16.71
C ILE A 152 -6.94 0.65 -16.65
N TYR A 153 -6.83 1.77 -17.37
CA TYR A 153 -7.83 2.81 -17.43
C TYR A 153 -8.72 2.66 -18.67
N VAL A 154 -10.03 2.88 -18.48
CA VAL A 154 -11.02 3.05 -19.53
C VAL A 154 -11.83 4.27 -19.15
N ASP A 155 -11.97 5.23 -20.07
CA ASP A 155 -12.70 6.49 -19.87
C ASP A 155 -12.27 7.25 -18.60
N GLY A 156 -10.96 7.30 -18.33
CA GLY A 156 -10.37 8.01 -17.20
C GLY A 156 -10.53 7.34 -15.84
N LYS A 157 -11.11 6.14 -15.78
CA LYS A 157 -11.26 5.35 -14.55
C LYS A 157 -10.49 4.05 -14.62
N ILE A 158 -9.94 3.59 -13.49
CA ILE A 158 -9.33 2.25 -13.42
C ILE A 158 -10.45 1.22 -13.58
N LYS A 159 -10.43 0.48 -14.69
CA LYS A 159 -11.43 -0.52 -15.01
C LYS A 159 -10.97 -1.93 -14.67
N HIS A 160 -9.68 -2.18 -14.80
CA HIS A 160 -9.07 -3.48 -14.49
C HIS A 160 -7.79 -3.30 -13.69
N ILE A 161 -7.48 -4.27 -12.83
CA ILE A 161 -6.20 -4.39 -12.15
C ILE A 161 -5.65 -5.78 -12.50
N LEU A 162 -4.53 -5.83 -13.22
CA LEU A 162 -3.80 -7.07 -13.44
C LEU A 162 -2.98 -7.35 -12.18
N CYS A 163 -3.28 -8.44 -11.50
CA CYS A 163 -2.62 -8.85 -10.27
C CYS A 163 -1.71 -10.04 -10.54
N ASP A 164 -0.45 -9.92 -10.13
CA ASP A 164 0.51 -11.02 -10.10
C ASP A 164 1.08 -11.13 -8.68
N ALA A 165 1.24 -12.34 -8.17
CA ALA A 165 1.75 -12.55 -6.84
C ALA A 165 2.63 -13.81 -6.77
N TYR A 166 3.44 -13.87 -5.72
CA TYR A 166 4.30 -15.02 -5.45
C TYR A 166 3.48 -16.32 -5.35
N ASN A 167 3.83 -17.32 -6.17
CA ASN A 167 3.16 -18.62 -6.24
C ASN A 167 1.66 -18.57 -6.60
N CYS A 168 1.18 -17.48 -7.21
CA CYS A 168 -0.18 -17.38 -7.71
C CYS A 168 -0.18 -17.25 -9.24
N SER A 169 -1.30 -17.61 -9.86
CA SER A 169 -1.57 -17.25 -11.25
C SER A 169 -1.87 -15.75 -11.36
N THR A 170 -1.60 -15.17 -12.51
CA THR A 170 -2.03 -13.79 -12.79
C THR A 170 -3.55 -13.76 -12.91
N ASP A 171 -4.18 -12.88 -12.14
CA ASP A 171 -5.62 -12.63 -12.17
C ASP A 171 -5.91 -11.20 -12.66
N THR A 172 -7.09 -11.01 -13.23
CA THR A 172 -7.60 -9.68 -13.59
C THR A 172 -8.78 -9.35 -12.70
N LEU A 173 -8.64 -8.33 -11.87
CA LEU A 173 -9.73 -7.78 -11.09
C LEU A 173 -10.51 -6.78 -11.94
N GLU A 174 -11.83 -6.89 -11.92
CA GLU A 174 -12.78 -5.98 -12.55
C GLU A 174 -13.31 -4.99 -11.51
N LEU A 175 -13.47 -3.71 -11.91
CA LEU A 175 -13.99 -2.65 -11.05
C LEU A 175 -15.30 -2.09 -11.61
N GLU A 176 -16.32 -2.01 -10.76
CA GLU A 176 -17.59 -1.32 -11.03
C GLU A 176 -17.68 -0.05 -10.20
N TYR A 177 -18.37 0.96 -10.73
CA TYR A 177 -18.50 2.27 -10.12
C TYR A 177 -19.96 2.70 -10.04
N VAL A 178 -20.31 3.31 -8.90
CA VAL A 178 -21.56 4.06 -8.71
C VAL A 178 -21.19 5.46 -8.23
N ASP A 179 -21.68 6.49 -8.87
CA ASP A 179 -21.42 7.91 -8.53
C ASP A 179 -19.91 8.25 -8.38
N ASN A 180 -19.08 7.73 -9.29
CA ASN A 180 -17.61 7.85 -9.29
C ASN A 180 -16.87 7.14 -8.13
N MET A 181 -17.57 6.46 -7.27
CA MET A 181 -16.97 5.61 -6.23
C MET A 181 -16.95 4.14 -6.67
N VAL A 182 -15.89 3.43 -6.33
CA VAL A 182 -15.84 1.98 -6.55
C VAL A 182 -16.93 1.33 -5.72
N SER A 183 -17.85 0.63 -6.38
CA SER A 183 -18.95 -0.10 -5.75
C SER A 183 -18.65 -1.58 -5.62
N ARG A 184 -17.83 -2.12 -6.53
CA ARG A 184 -17.51 -3.55 -6.54
C ARG A 184 -16.13 -3.81 -7.13
N ILE A 185 -15.40 -4.77 -6.55
CA ILE A 185 -14.16 -5.35 -7.08
C ILE A 185 -14.33 -6.86 -7.08
N TYR A 186 -14.15 -7.50 -8.22
CA TYR A 186 -14.37 -8.94 -8.39
C TYR A 186 -13.44 -9.55 -9.44
N VAL A 187 -13.33 -10.87 -9.43
CA VAL A 187 -12.68 -11.66 -10.48
C VAL A 187 -13.70 -12.63 -11.07
N VAL A 188 -13.58 -12.88 -12.36
CA VAL A 188 -14.34 -13.93 -13.04
C VAL A 188 -13.37 -15.02 -13.48
N SER A 189 -13.50 -16.21 -12.94
CA SER A 189 -12.69 -17.38 -13.30
C SER A 189 -13.59 -18.58 -13.55
N ASN A 190 -13.45 -19.23 -14.70
CA ASN A 190 -14.26 -20.39 -15.11
C ASN A 190 -15.76 -20.17 -14.98
N GLY A 191 -16.26 -18.96 -15.28
CA GLY A 191 -17.68 -18.60 -15.17
C GLY A 191 -18.17 -18.36 -13.73
N ILE A 192 -17.28 -18.41 -12.74
CA ILE A 192 -17.59 -18.13 -11.34
C ILE A 192 -17.08 -16.73 -10.98
N THR A 193 -17.97 -15.88 -10.44
CA THR A 193 -17.60 -14.54 -9.93
C THR A 193 -17.30 -14.64 -8.44
N ARG A 194 -16.14 -14.11 -8.06
CA ARG A 194 -15.72 -13.96 -6.66
C ARG A 194 -15.55 -12.48 -6.34
N ASN A 195 -16.34 -11.96 -5.40
CA ASN A 195 -16.23 -10.59 -4.92
C ASN A 195 -15.12 -10.46 -3.87
N PHE A 196 -14.31 -9.41 -3.99
CA PHE A 196 -13.37 -8.94 -2.97
C PHE A 196 -13.97 -7.79 -2.18
N TYR A 197 -14.73 -6.92 -2.85
CA TYR A 197 -15.37 -5.75 -2.28
C TYR A 197 -16.73 -5.53 -2.93
N GLU A 198 -17.72 -5.16 -2.13
CA GLU A 198 -19.07 -4.79 -2.58
C GLU A 198 -19.74 -3.90 -1.51
N ILE A 199 -20.37 -2.78 -1.94
CA ILE A 199 -21.14 -1.85 -1.10
C ILE A 199 -22.60 -2.22 -1.13
#